data_feb23cde53623c5b87b7275d82428319
#
_entry.id   feb23cde53623c5b87b7275d82428319
#
_cell.length_a   1.000
_cell.length_b   1.000
_cell.length_c   1.000
_cell.angle_alpha   90.00
_cell.angle_beta   90.00
_cell.angle_gamma   90.00
#
_symmetry.space_group_name_H-M   'P 1'
#
loop_
_entity.id
_entity.type
_entity.pdbx_description
1 polymer ?
#
loop_
_entity_poly.entity_id
_entity_poly.type
_entity_poly.pdbx_seq_one_letter_code
_entity_poly.pdbx_strand_id
1 'polypeptide(L)'
;AECVARLEHALLAQLKELDLDLRFEEVGKVLQVSDGVVRIHGLLNAEAGELLEFEDGIKAVVMNLEEDNVGAVLLGPTDRIKEGMTVKRTGRIASINVSDEMVGRVVNPLGEPLDGKGMIGGDLVEMPLERKAPGVIFRQPVTEPLQTGLKAIDAMIPIGRGQRELI
;
A
#
# COMPACT_ATOMS: atom_id res chain seq x y z
N ALA A 1 45.46 -34.69 -0.63
CA ALA A 1 44.29 -34.67 0.27
C ALA A 1 43.99 -33.25 0.79
N GLU A 2 44.99 -32.47 1.18
CA GLU A 2 44.80 -31.11 1.74
C GLU A 2 44.33 -30.08 0.73
N CYS A 3 44.69 -30.20 -0.55
CA CYS A 3 44.28 -29.29 -1.63
C CYS A 3 42.79 -29.44 -1.99
N VAL A 4 42.25 -30.66 -1.94
CA VAL A 4 40.85 -30.95 -2.21
C VAL A 4 39.97 -30.42 -1.07
N ALA A 5 40.39 -30.59 0.18
CA ALA A 5 39.63 -30.08 1.32
C ALA A 5 39.60 -28.53 1.37
N ARG A 6 40.65 -27.85 0.91
CA ARG A 6 40.62 -26.37 0.75
C ARG A 6 39.70 -25.91 -0.35
N LEU A 7 39.62 -26.64 -1.46
CA LEU A 7 38.72 -26.37 -2.55
C LEU A 7 37.23 -26.58 -2.17
N GLU A 8 36.96 -27.65 -1.44
CA GLU A 8 35.62 -27.92 -0.89
C GLU A 8 35.17 -26.82 0.09
N HIS A 9 36.08 -26.39 0.97
CA HIS A 9 35.78 -25.34 1.93
C HIS A 9 35.57 -23.99 1.25
N ALA A 10 36.32 -23.66 0.21
CA ALA A 10 36.14 -22.43 -0.59
C ALA A 10 34.85 -22.45 -1.42
N LEU A 11 34.49 -23.59 -2.02
CA LEU A 11 33.24 -23.78 -2.74
C LEU A 11 32.02 -23.71 -1.81
N LEU A 12 32.09 -24.29 -0.62
CA LEU A 12 31.02 -24.21 0.38
C LEU A 12 30.86 -22.80 0.95
N ALA A 13 31.95 -22.04 1.07
CA ALA A 13 31.89 -20.63 1.46
C ALA A 13 31.23 -19.77 0.37
N GLN A 14 31.60 -19.97 -0.89
CA GLN A 14 30.97 -19.27 -2.03
C GLN A 14 29.51 -19.67 -2.24
N LEU A 15 29.13 -20.93 -1.99
CA LEU A 15 27.72 -21.37 -2.03
C LEU A 15 26.89 -20.79 -0.89
N LYS A 16 27.49 -20.49 0.26
CA LYS A 16 26.81 -19.78 1.37
C LYS A 16 26.66 -18.29 1.12
N GLU A 17 27.58 -17.68 0.37
CA GLU A 17 27.46 -16.27 -0.06
C GLU A 17 26.51 -16.11 -1.26
N LEU A 18 26.28 -17.15 -2.07
CA LEU A 18 25.17 -17.22 -2.99
C LEU A 18 23.90 -17.60 -2.20
N ASP A 19 23.38 -16.64 -1.47
CA ASP A 19 22.02 -16.65 -0.97
C ASP A 19 21.10 -16.52 -2.20
N LEU A 20 20.95 -17.62 -2.93
CA LEU A 20 19.91 -17.79 -3.92
C LEU A 20 18.59 -17.86 -3.15
N ASP A 21 18.14 -16.69 -2.74
CA ASP A 21 16.76 -16.46 -2.31
C ASP A 21 15.89 -16.77 -3.56
N LEU A 22 15.65 -18.06 -3.79
CA LEU A 22 14.67 -18.51 -4.77
C LEU A 22 13.30 -18.09 -4.25
N ARG A 23 13.02 -16.80 -4.34
CA ARG A 23 11.66 -16.29 -4.17
C ARG A 23 10.88 -16.81 -5.36
N PHE A 24 10.10 -17.83 -5.13
CA PHE A 24 9.03 -18.21 -6.04
C PHE A 24 8.03 -17.06 -6.07
N GLU A 25 8.20 -16.16 -7.03
CA GLU A 25 7.22 -15.11 -7.27
C GLU A 25 5.96 -15.78 -7.79
N GLU A 26 4.88 -15.70 -7.03
CA GLU A 26 3.58 -16.14 -7.49
C GLU A 26 3.06 -15.16 -8.53
N VAL A 27 2.79 -15.69 -9.72
CA VAL A 27 2.41 -14.91 -10.90
C VAL A 27 0.99 -15.25 -11.30
N GLY A 28 0.17 -14.21 -11.46
CA GLY A 28 -1.19 -14.33 -11.98
C GLY A 28 -1.33 -13.75 -13.39
N LYS A 29 -2.46 -14.02 -14.01
CA LYS A 29 -2.86 -13.46 -15.30
C LYS A 29 -4.14 -12.66 -15.19
N VAL A 30 -4.17 -11.51 -15.82
CA VAL A 30 -5.37 -10.68 -15.93
C VAL A 30 -6.41 -11.38 -16.76
N LEU A 31 -7.59 -11.63 -16.20
CA LEU A 31 -8.76 -12.18 -16.89
C LEU A 31 -9.61 -11.09 -17.52
N GLN A 32 -9.82 -10.00 -16.80
CA GLN A 32 -10.72 -8.92 -17.21
C GLN A 32 -10.26 -7.60 -16.58
N VAL A 33 -10.46 -6.51 -17.32
CA VAL A 33 -10.25 -5.14 -16.85
C VAL A 33 -11.52 -4.34 -17.07
N SER A 34 -12.03 -3.68 -16.03
CA SER A 34 -13.22 -2.81 -16.13
C SER A 34 -13.16 -1.71 -15.07
N ASP A 35 -13.31 -0.46 -15.50
CA ASP A 35 -13.47 0.71 -14.63
C ASP A 35 -12.45 0.83 -13.46
N GLY A 36 -11.17 0.52 -13.74
CA GLY A 36 -10.12 0.57 -12.72
C GLY A 36 -10.04 -0.66 -11.83
N VAL A 37 -10.88 -1.66 -12.06
CA VAL A 37 -10.85 -2.96 -11.38
C VAL A 37 -10.32 -4.03 -12.32
N VAL A 38 -9.45 -4.88 -11.82
CA VAL A 38 -8.92 -6.03 -12.55
C VAL A 38 -9.28 -7.32 -11.85
N ARG A 39 -9.64 -8.33 -12.63
CA ARG A 39 -9.77 -9.71 -12.17
C ARG A 39 -8.56 -10.50 -12.62
N ILE A 40 -7.94 -11.19 -11.68
CA ILE A 40 -6.66 -11.89 -11.87
C ILE A 40 -6.83 -13.34 -11.46
N HIS A 41 -6.36 -14.24 -12.28
CA HIS A 41 -6.32 -15.69 -11.99
C HIS A 41 -4.91 -16.13 -11.60
N GLY A 42 -4.79 -17.06 -10.68
CA GLY A 42 -3.53 -17.74 -10.36
C GLY A 42 -2.78 -17.20 -9.15
N LEU A 43 -3.34 -16.24 -8.39
CA LEU A 43 -2.77 -15.70 -7.15
C LEU A 43 -3.45 -16.35 -5.93
N LEU A 44 -3.20 -17.65 -5.70
CA LEU A 44 -3.91 -18.44 -4.70
C LEU A 44 -3.59 -18.04 -3.25
N ASN A 45 -2.40 -17.50 -3.01
CA ASN A 45 -1.96 -17.10 -1.69
C ASN A 45 -2.03 -15.57 -1.49
N ALA A 46 -2.72 -14.83 -2.35
CA ALA A 46 -2.87 -13.39 -2.20
C ALA A 46 -3.66 -13.04 -0.94
N GLU A 47 -3.26 -11.98 -0.28
CA GLU A 47 -3.93 -11.46 0.92
C GLU A 47 -4.74 -10.20 0.59
N ALA A 48 -5.85 -10.00 1.31
CA ALA A 48 -6.63 -8.78 1.18
C ALA A 48 -5.79 -7.55 1.60
N GLY A 49 -5.79 -6.50 0.77
CA GLY A 49 -4.95 -5.33 0.98
C GLY A 49 -3.51 -5.49 0.48
N GLU A 50 -3.13 -6.64 -0.09
CA GLU A 50 -1.81 -6.85 -0.67
C GLU A 50 -1.59 -6.00 -1.92
N LEU A 51 -0.38 -5.50 -2.08
CA LEU A 51 0.04 -4.76 -3.27
C LEU A 51 0.49 -5.74 -4.36
N LEU A 52 -0.05 -5.59 -5.54
CA LEU A 52 0.33 -6.32 -6.75
C LEU A 52 1.09 -5.40 -7.69
N GLU A 53 1.99 -5.96 -8.49
CA GLU A 53 2.77 -5.22 -9.48
C GLU A 53 2.61 -5.85 -10.87
N PHE A 54 2.27 -5.00 -11.85
CA PHE A 54 2.18 -5.39 -13.26
C PHE A 54 3.52 -5.21 -13.97
N GLU A 55 3.67 -5.85 -15.12
CA GLU A 55 4.89 -5.76 -15.96
C GLU A 55 5.27 -4.32 -16.30
N ASP A 56 4.27 -3.43 -16.43
CA ASP A 56 4.47 -2.01 -16.73
C ASP A 56 4.80 -1.15 -15.49
N GLY A 57 5.00 -1.77 -14.31
CA GLY A 57 5.25 -1.06 -13.05
C GLY A 57 4.00 -0.41 -12.43
N ILE A 58 2.81 -0.60 -13.02
CA ILE A 58 1.56 -0.17 -12.42
C ILE A 58 1.26 -1.07 -11.23
N LYS A 59 0.78 -0.47 -10.15
CA LYS A 59 0.43 -1.19 -8.92
C LYS A 59 -1.07 -1.30 -8.76
N ALA A 60 -1.50 -2.37 -8.10
CA ALA A 60 -2.89 -2.58 -7.71
C ALA A 60 -2.98 -3.08 -6.28
N VAL A 61 -4.11 -2.85 -5.63
CA VAL A 61 -4.40 -3.36 -4.29
C VAL A 61 -5.47 -4.44 -4.37
N VAL A 62 -5.21 -5.57 -3.76
CA VAL A 62 -6.18 -6.67 -3.64
C VAL A 62 -7.33 -6.24 -2.74
N MET A 63 -8.55 -6.27 -3.26
CA MET A 63 -9.76 -5.89 -2.51
C MET A 63 -10.69 -7.08 -2.27
N ASN A 64 -10.75 -8.02 -3.20
CA ASN A 64 -11.65 -9.16 -3.12
C ASN A 64 -10.92 -10.46 -3.46
N LEU A 65 -11.16 -11.47 -2.65
CA LEU A 65 -10.62 -12.82 -2.83
C LEU A 65 -11.79 -13.75 -3.12
N GLU A 66 -11.83 -14.29 -4.32
CA GLU A 66 -12.80 -15.29 -4.75
C GLU A 66 -12.11 -16.65 -4.89
N GLU A 67 -12.86 -17.72 -5.02
CA GLU A 67 -12.31 -19.07 -5.05
C GLU A 67 -11.32 -19.29 -6.22
N ASP A 68 -11.64 -18.72 -7.40
CA ASP A 68 -10.85 -18.92 -8.63
C ASP A 68 -10.13 -17.66 -9.10
N ASN A 69 -10.42 -16.50 -8.51
CA ASN A 69 -9.86 -15.23 -8.97
C ASN A 69 -9.72 -14.21 -7.84
N VAL A 70 -8.88 -13.22 -8.09
CA VAL A 70 -8.59 -12.11 -7.19
C VAL A 70 -9.03 -10.82 -7.85
N GLY A 71 -9.87 -10.05 -7.16
CA GLY A 71 -10.27 -8.71 -7.56
C GLY A 71 -9.32 -7.66 -6.98
N ALA A 72 -8.70 -6.86 -7.84
CA ALA A 72 -7.80 -5.79 -7.41
C ALA A 72 -8.17 -4.45 -8.04
N VAL A 73 -7.90 -3.37 -7.32
CA VAL A 73 -8.11 -1.99 -7.80
C VAL A 73 -6.79 -1.41 -8.26
N LEU A 74 -6.77 -0.87 -9.48
CA LEU A 74 -5.58 -0.24 -10.06
C LEU A 74 -5.27 1.10 -9.36
N LEU A 75 -4.01 1.33 -9.06
CA LEU A 75 -3.48 2.60 -8.55
C LEU A 75 -2.82 3.44 -9.67
N GLY A 76 -3.20 3.21 -10.90
CA GLY A 76 -2.64 3.87 -12.06
C GLY A 76 -3.61 3.89 -13.26
N PRO A 77 -3.15 4.36 -14.42
CA PRO A 77 -3.98 4.46 -15.62
C PRO A 77 -4.40 3.08 -16.11
N THR A 78 -5.71 2.92 -16.32
CA THR A 78 -6.35 1.66 -16.74
C THR A 78 -6.06 1.29 -18.20
N ASP A 79 -5.81 2.28 -19.04
CA ASP A 79 -5.62 2.14 -20.49
C ASP A 79 -4.40 1.29 -20.87
N ARG A 80 -3.44 1.15 -19.97
CA ARG A 80 -2.24 0.35 -20.18
C ARG A 80 -2.40 -1.12 -19.84
N ILE A 81 -3.38 -1.46 -19.01
CA ILE A 81 -3.60 -2.84 -18.57
C ILE A 81 -4.51 -3.57 -19.54
N LYS A 82 -4.08 -4.76 -19.97
CA LYS A 82 -4.80 -5.60 -20.93
C LYS A 82 -5.02 -7.00 -20.37
N GLU A 83 -6.05 -7.67 -20.89
CA GLU A 83 -6.29 -9.07 -20.61
C GLU A 83 -5.08 -9.93 -21.02
N GLY A 84 -4.75 -10.91 -20.23
CA GLY A 84 -3.59 -11.79 -20.43
C GLY A 84 -2.25 -11.26 -19.92
N MET A 85 -2.18 -10.00 -19.44
CA MET A 85 -0.96 -9.47 -18.83
C MET A 85 -0.60 -10.22 -17.54
N THR A 86 0.69 -10.25 -17.26
CA THR A 86 1.25 -10.87 -16.08
C THR A 86 1.24 -9.93 -14.90
N VAL A 87 0.86 -10.46 -13.74
CA VAL A 87 0.82 -9.74 -12.47
C VAL A 87 1.61 -10.52 -11.44
N LYS A 88 2.44 -9.83 -10.68
CA LYS A 88 3.26 -10.41 -9.60
C LYS A 88 2.74 -10.00 -8.25
N ARG A 89 2.80 -10.93 -7.29
CA ARG A 89 2.62 -10.61 -5.87
C ARG A 89 3.86 -9.89 -5.33
N THR A 90 3.65 -8.89 -4.51
CA THR A 90 4.75 -8.26 -3.76
C THR A 90 4.96 -8.88 -2.38
N GLY A 91 3.97 -9.63 -1.86
CA GLY A 91 3.97 -10.15 -0.51
C GLY A 91 3.90 -9.06 0.57
N ARG A 92 3.50 -7.85 0.20
CA ARG A 92 3.42 -6.68 1.09
C ARG A 92 2.01 -6.13 1.09
N ILE A 93 1.48 -5.88 2.27
CA ILE A 93 0.25 -5.11 2.42
C ILE A 93 0.53 -3.67 1.95
N ALA A 94 -0.47 -3.05 1.29
CA ALA A 94 -0.35 -1.69 0.80
C ALA A 94 0.06 -0.74 1.93
N SER A 95 1.25 -0.20 1.83
CA SER A 95 1.91 0.63 2.84
C SER A 95 2.61 1.82 2.19
N ILE A 96 2.86 2.84 2.98
CA ILE A 96 3.55 4.05 2.59
C ILE A 96 4.69 4.33 3.58
N ASN A 97 5.84 4.76 3.06
CA ASN A 97 6.93 5.23 3.89
C ASN A 97 6.68 6.69 4.30
N VAL A 98 6.61 6.94 5.59
CA VAL A 98 6.30 8.25 6.17
C VAL A 98 7.50 8.78 6.94
N SER A 99 7.77 10.09 6.83
CA SER A 99 8.75 10.80 7.64
C SER A 99 8.27 12.21 7.97
N ASP A 100 8.90 12.87 8.91
CA ASP A 100 8.58 14.26 9.26
C ASP A 100 8.83 15.23 8.09
N GLU A 101 9.71 14.87 7.15
CA GLU A 101 9.98 15.67 5.94
C GLU A 101 8.83 15.64 4.92
N MET A 102 7.82 14.78 5.11
CA MET A 102 6.59 14.79 4.29
C MET A 102 5.67 15.98 4.59
N VAL A 103 5.86 16.65 5.72
CA VAL A 103 5.03 17.80 6.09
C VAL A 103 5.17 18.92 5.06
N GLY A 104 4.05 19.35 4.46
CA GLY A 104 4.03 20.37 3.42
C GLY A 104 4.43 19.88 2.02
N ARG A 105 4.57 18.57 1.81
CA ARG A 105 4.80 17.93 0.50
C ARG A 105 3.48 17.46 -0.12
N VAL A 106 3.48 17.35 -1.44
CA VAL A 106 2.38 16.76 -2.21
C VAL A 106 2.85 15.41 -2.75
N VAL A 107 2.17 14.35 -2.35
CA VAL A 107 2.51 12.97 -2.72
C VAL A 107 1.29 12.24 -3.29
N ASN A 108 1.55 11.20 -4.07
CA ASN A 108 0.51 10.26 -4.48
C ASN A 108 0.19 9.26 -3.34
N PRO A 109 -0.83 8.40 -3.48
CA PRO A 109 -1.18 7.40 -2.46
C PRO A 109 -0.07 6.40 -2.13
N LEU A 110 0.92 6.26 -2.98
CA LEU A 110 2.09 5.39 -2.77
C LEU A 110 3.27 6.10 -2.10
N GLY A 111 3.13 7.42 -1.78
CA GLY A 111 4.18 8.21 -1.16
C GLY A 111 5.18 8.82 -2.14
N GLU A 112 4.95 8.71 -3.44
CA GLU A 112 5.82 9.31 -4.44
C GLU A 112 5.54 10.82 -4.57
N PRO A 113 6.58 11.69 -4.56
CA PRO A 113 6.38 13.13 -4.59
C PRO A 113 5.88 13.59 -5.96
N LEU A 114 4.84 14.42 -5.95
CA LEU A 114 4.26 15.06 -7.15
C LEU A 114 4.60 16.54 -7.27
N ASP A 115 5.24 17.13 -6.27
CA ASP A 115 5.51 18.55 -6.14
C ASP A 115 6.80 19.03 -6.83
N GLY A 116 7.53 18.12 -7.49
CA GLY A 116 8.79 18.44 -8.18
C GLY A 116 9.96 18.78 -7.27
N LYS A 117 9.82 18.62 -5.94
CA LYS A 117 10.88 18.95 -4.96
C LYS A 117 11.85 17.80 -4.67
N GLY A 118 11.84 16.75 -5.48
CA GLY A 118 12.69 15.58 -5.30
C GLY A 118 12.18 14.57 -4.26
N MET A 119 12.94 13.51 -4.06
CA MET A 119 12.59 12.43 -3.14
C MET A 119 12.50 12.93 -1.68
N ILE A 120 11.64 12.30 -0.92
CA ILE A 120 11.47 12.58 0.51
C ILE A 120 12.51 11.76 1.27
N GLY A 121 13.29 12.43 2.10
CA GLY A 121 14.31 11.84 2.95
C GLY A 121 13.84 11.67 4.40
N GLY A 122 14.82 11.59 5.32
CA GLY A 122 14.60 11.47 6.76
C GLY A 122 14.45 10.01 7.22
N ASP A 123 14.05 9.84 8.47
CA ASP A 123 13.79 8.54 9.07
C ASP A 123 12.45 8.00 8.56
N LEU A 124 12.52 7.18 7.51
CA LEU A 124 11.36 6.59 6.87
C LEU A 124 10.81 5.43 7.72
N VAL A 125 9.54 5.55 8.11
CA VAL A 125 8.79 4.51 8.83
C VAL A 125 7.70 3.98 7.89
N GLU A 126 7.67 2.68 7.66
CA GLU A 126 6.63 2.03 6.87
C GLU A 126 5.32 1.97 7.66
N MET A 127 4.25 2.52 7.09
CA MET A 127 2.93 2.52 7.70
C MET A 127 1.89 1.97 6.71
N PRO A 128 0.98 1.07 7.15
CA PRO A 128 -0.09 0.58 6.29
C PRO A 128 -1.03 1.72 5.88
N LEU A 129 -1.48 1.70 4.62
CA LEU A 129 -2.44 2.68 4.10
C LEU A 129 -3.78 2.61 4.82
N GLU A 130 -4.26 1.40 5.09
CA GLU A 130 -5.45 1.18 5.88
C GLU A 130 -5.11 0.99 7.35
N ARG A 131 -5.54 1.93 8.18
CA ARG A 131 -5.35 1.89 9.62
C ARG A 131 -6.67 2.13 10.36
N LYS A 132 -6.93 1.29 11.35
CA LYS A 132 -8.09 1.49 12.22
C LYS A 132 -7.96 2.80 12.98
N ALA A 133 -8.96 3.67 12.84
CA ALA A 133 -8.99 4.93 13.57
C ALA A 133 -9.05 4.70 15.10
N PRO A 134 -8.45 5.59 15.91
CA PRO A 134 -8.57 5.52 17.37
C PRO A 134 -10.03 5.49 17.81
N GLY A 135 -10.35 4.54 18.68
CA GLY A 135 -11.69 4.43 19.28
C GLY A 135 -12.04 5.63 20.16
N VAL A 136 -13.30 5.74 20.56
CA VAL A 136 -13.83 6.85 21.35
C VAL A 136 -13.07 7.09 22.66
N ILE A 137 -12.54 6.03 23.28
CA ILE A 137 -11.78 6.11 24.54
C ILE A 137 -10.47 6.89 24.38
N PHE A 138 -9.83 6.77 23.19
CA PHE A 138 -8.54 7.40 22.90
C PHE A 138 -8.67 8.80 22.26
N ARG A 139 -9.89 9.23 21.95
CA ARG A 139 -10.12 10.54 21.36
C ARG A 139 -10.32 11.59 22.45
N GLN A 140 -9.73 12.76 22.23
CA GLN A 140 -9.99 13.91 23.09
C GLN A 140 -11.47 14.31 22.98
N PRO A 141 -12.18 14.53 24.09
CA PRO A 141 -13.55 15.00 24.07
C PRO A 141 -13.64 16.40 23.46
N VAL A 142 -14.77 16.71 22.83
CA VAL A 142 -15.07 18.04 22.31
C VAL A 142 -15.37 18.97 23.49
N THR A 143 -14.50 19.94 23.73
CA THR A 143 -14.59 20.86 24.88
C THR A 143 -14.69 22.34 24.48
N GLU A 144 -14.32 22.65 23.22
CA GLU A 144 -14.34 24.03 22.72
C GLU A 144 -15.56 24.28 21.82
N PRO A 145 -16.40 25.31 22.11
CA PRO A 145 -17.48 25.67 21.20
C PRO A 145 -16.95 26.37 19.94
N LEU A 146 -17.57 26.06 18.81
CA LEU A 146 -17.38 26.80 17.56
C LEU A 146 -18.48 27.83 17.41
N GLN A 147 -18.14 29.11 17.54
CA GLN A 147 -19.08 30.19 17.32
C GLN A 147 -19.22 30.48 15.83
N THR A 148 -20.37 30.13 15.26
CA THR A 148 -20.65 30.33 13.84
C THR A 148 -21.09 31.74 13.49
N GLY A 149 -21.61 32.47 14.46
CA GLY A 149 -22.24 33.79 14.29
C GLY A 149 -23.68 33.71 13.78
N LEU A 150 -24.19 32.54 13.51
CA LEU A 150 -25.57 32.30 13.12
C LEU A 150 -26.43 32.01 14.35
N LYS A 151 -27.32 32.94 14.73
CA LYS A 151 -28.14 32.82 15.94
C LYS A 151 -28.89 31.49 16.04
N ALA A 152 -29.43 31.00 14.94
CA ALA A 152 -30.19 29.77 14.92
C ALA A 152 -29.33 28.55 15.27
N ILE A 153 -28.09 28.51 14.79
CA ILE A 153 -27.17 27.40 15.06
C ILE A 153 -26.60 27.52 16.47
N ASP A 154 -26.04 28.68 16.82
CA ASP A 154 -25.35 28.86 18.09
C ASP A 154 -26.28 28.72 19.29
N ALA A 155 -27.59 29.09 19.15
CA ALA A 155 -28.58 29.01 20.22
C ALA A 155 -29.31 27.67 20.34
N MET A 156 -29.55 26.98 19.19
CA MET A 156 -30.39 25.79 19.18
C MET A 156 -29.57 24.49 19.03
N ILE A 157 -28.49 24.53 18.26
CA ILE A 157 -27.65 23.37 17.96
C ILE A 157 -26.17 23.78 18.03
N PRO A 158 -25.65 24.03 19.24
CA PRO A 158 -24.26 24.48 19.38
C PRO A 158 -23.30 23.44 18.86
N ILE A 159 -22.36 23.88 18.05
CA ILE A 159 -21.33 23.02 17.43
C ILE A 159 -20.04 23.13 18.24
N GLY A 160 -19.39 22.02 18.46
CA GLY A 160 -18.06 21.96 19.07
C GLY A 160 -16.95 21.77 18.04
N ARG A 161 -15.76 22.27 18.32
CA ARG A 161 -14.58 22.08 17.48
C ARG A 161 -14.17 20.60 17.47
N GLY A 162 -14.14 20.00 16.28
CA GLY A 162 -13.87 18.57 16.09
C GLY A 162 -15.12 17.69 16.10
N GLN A 163 -16.31 18.26 16.24
CA GLN A 163 -17.58 17.57 16.13
C GLN A 163 -17.92 17.24 14.66
N ARG A 164 -18.57 16.11 14.43
CA ARG A 164 -19.17 15.74 13.15
C ARG A 164 -20.67 16.00 13.23
N GLU A 165 -21.16 16.89 12.41
CA GLU A 165 -22.55 17.30 12.36
C GLU A 165 -23.13 17.12 10.97
N LEU A 166 -24.40 16.77 10.87
CA LEU A 166 -25.17 16.77 9.64
C LEU A 166 -26.12 17.95 9.69
N ILE A 167 -26.03 18.81 8.69
CA ILE A 167 -26.93 19.98 8.50
C ILE A 167 -27.85 19.73 7.32
#